data_818c096d5abc2ec33f89f9c574e83fba
#
_entry.id   818c096d5abc2ec33f89f9c574e83fba
#
_cell.length_a   1.000
_cell.length_b   1.000
_cell.length_c   1.000
_cell.angle_alpha   90.00
_cell.angle_beta   90.00
_cell.angle_gamma   90.00
#
_symmetry.space_group_name_H-M   'P 1'
#
loop_
_entity.id
_entity.type
_entity.pdbx_description
1 polymer ?
#
loop_
_entity_poly.entity_id
_entity_poly.type
_entity_poly.pdbx_seq_one_letter_code
_entity_poly.pdbx_strand_id
1 'polypeptide(L)'
;MSQDALPPDFDAAFREKLKELFLWRRDVRHFRPDPVDPALLQHLLEVAALAPSVGNSQPWRFVLVEDAARRAKVLANFEQENAAALGDYSGDKAKLYASLKLAGLKEAPVHLAVFCDEATGQGHGLGRRTMPEMLDYSAVMAVYGFWLTARSFGIGAGWVSILDPVAVNRDLDLPAEWRLIAYLCVGYPAEESIDPELERRGWEHRRPATSFIIRR
;
A
#
# COMPACT_ATOMS: atom_id res chain seq x y z
N MET A 1 -12.64 -11.48 22.11
CA MET A 1 -12.85 -12.77 21.44
C MET A 1 -12.81 -13.85 22.53
N SER A 2 -13.83 -14.74 22.63
CA SER A 2 -13.85 -15.77 23.68
C SER A 2 -12.75 -16.80 23.43
N GLN A 3 -12.11 -17.28 24.50
CA GLN A 3 -11.02 -18.28 24.45
C GLN A 3 -11.47 -19.67 23.96
N ASP A 4 -12.78 -19.88 23.72
CA ASP A 4 -13.38 -21.17 23.37
C ASP A 4 -13.82 -21.30 21.90
N ALA A 5 -13.48 -20.32 21.04
CA ALA A 5 -13.81 -20.41 19.62
C ALA A 5 -12.91 -21.43 18.92
N LEU A 6 -13.50 -22.48 18.36
CA LEU A 6 -12.78 -23.41 17.48
C LEU A 6 -12.27 -22.66 16.23
N PRO A 7 -11.08 -23.02 15.69
CA PRO A 7 -10.60 -22.42 14.47
C PRO A 7 -11.59 -22.67 13.32
N PRO A 8 -11.82 -21.66 12.45
CA PRO A 8 -12.70 -21.84 11.30
C PRO A 8 -12.11 -22.88 10.32
N ASP A 9 -12.98 -23.64 9.67
CA ASP A 9 -12.57 -24.46 8.53
C ASP A 9 -12.62 -23.62 7.25
N PHE A 10 -11.48 -23.56 6.56
CA PHE A 10 -11.33 -22.91 5.25
C PHE A 10 -11.45 -23.97 4.15
N ASP A 11 -12.63 -24.16 3.61
CA ASP A 11 -12.94 -25.16 2.60
C ASP A 11 -12.27 -24.89 1.24
N ALA A 12 -12.48 -25.79 0.26
CA ALA A 12 -11.91 -25.64 -1.08
C ALA A 12 -12.44 -24.40 -1.81
N ALA A 13 -13.72 -24.07 -1.62
CA ALA A 13 -14.33 -22.91 -2.27
C ALA A 13 -13.72 -21.61 -1.74
N PHE A 14 -13.52 -21.50 -0.43
CA PHE A 14 -12.79 -20.37 0.17
C PHE A 14 -11.38 -20.23 -0.39
N ARG A 15 -10.61 -21.34 -0.51
CA ARG A 15 -9.24 -21.31 -1.03
C ARG A 15 -9.19 -20.81 -2.48
N GLU A 16 -10.12 -21.20 -3.34
CA GLU A 16 -10.20 -20.67 -4.69
C GLU A 16 -10.59 -19.18 -4.72
N LYS A 17 -11.54 -18.74 -3.88
CA LYS A 17 -11.88 -17.31 -3.74
C LYS A 17 -10.72 -16.47 -3.23
N LEU A 18 -9.94 -16.99 -2.28
CA LEU A 18 -8.73 -16.33 -1.80
C LEU A 18 -7.69 -16.16 -2.94
N LYS A 19 -7.51 -17.19 -3.76
CA LYS A 19 -6.62 -17.13 -4.92
C LYS A 19 -7.11 -16.10 -5.96
N GLU A 20 -8.42 -16.07 -6.25
CA GLU A 20 -9.02 -15.03 -7.08
C GLU A 20 -8.75 -13.62 -6.55
N LEU A 21 -8.88 -13.42 -5.24
CA LEU A 21 -8.60 -12.14 -4.59
C LEU A 21 -7.15 -11.68 -4.85
N PHE A 22 -6.16 -12.57 -4.70
CA PHE A 22 -4.76 -12.28 -5.03
C PHE A 22 -4.57 -11.95 -6.52
N LEU A 23 -5.25 -12.69 -7.40
CA LEU A 23 -5.18 -12.48 -8.85
C LEU A 23 -5.78 -11.13 -9.27
N TRP A 24 -6.86 -10.70 -8.63
CA TRP A 24 -7.57 -9.48 -8.99
C TRP A 24 -7.11 -8.24 -8.22
N ARG A 25 -6.29 -8.37 -7.17
CA ARG A 25 -5.66 -7.22 -6.52
C ARG A 25 -4.65 -6.56 -7.48
N ARG A 26 -4.92 -5.30 -7.83
CA ARG A 26 -4.07 -4.49 -8.73
C ARG A 26 -3.59 -3.24 -8.03
N ASP A 27 -2.45 -2.71 -8.47
CA ASP A 27 -2.03 -1.35 -8.22
C ASP A 27 -2.89 -0.45 -9.12
N VAL A 28 -3.83 0.27 -8.51
CA VAL A 28 -4.82 1.08 -9.22
C VAL A 28 -4.27 2.50 -9.42
N ARG A 29 -4.29 2.96 -10.66
CA ARG A 29 -3.72 4.28 -11.02
C ARG A 29 -4.77 5.30 -11.40
N HIS A 30 -5.96 4.85 -11.78
CA HIS A 30 -7.11 5.66 -12.16
C HIS A 30 -8.32 5.30 -11.33
N PHE A 31 -8.97 6.32 -10.78
CA PHE A 31 -10.08 6.14 -9.86
C PHE A 31 -11.32 6.87 -10.35
N ARG A 32 -12.49 6.31 -10.03
CA ARG A 32 -13.76 7.02 -10.14
C ARG A 32 -13.87 8.02 -8.98
N PRO A 33 -14.60 9.13 -9.18
CA PRO A 33 -14.77 10.16 -8.14
C PRO A 33 -15.75 9.76 -7.03
N ASP A 34 -16.36 8.57 -7.11
CA ASP A 34 -17.34 8.08 -6.14
C ASP A 34 -16.72 8.04 -4.73
N PRO A 35 -17.38 8.60 -3.71
CA PRO A 35 -16.87 8.58 -2.35
C PRO A 35 -16.85 7.15 -1.80
N VAL A 36 -15.84 6.86 -0.98
CA VAL A 36 -15.80 5.62 -0.19
C VAL A 36 -16.56 5.84 1.10
N ASP A 37 -17.46 4.92 1.45
CA ASP A 37 -18.20 4.97 2.72
C ASP A 37 -17.21 5.03 3.91
N PRO A 38 -17.33 6.02 4.79
CA PRO A 38 -16.46 6.14 5.97
C PRO A 38 -16.50 4.92 6.90
N ALA A 39 -17.66 4.26 7.04
CA ALA A 39 -17.77 3.06 7.87
C ALA A 39 -17.05 1.88 7.22
N LEU A 40 -17.11 1.75 5.89
CA LEU A 40 -16.32 0.76 5.15
C LEU A 40 -14.81 1.06 5.32
N LEU A 41 -14.39 2.31 5.13
CA LEU A 41 -12.98 2.68 5.29
C LEU A 41 -12.46 2.34 6.69
N GLN A 42 -13.23 2.64 7.73
CA GLN A 42 -12.90 2.27 9.10
C GLN A 42 -12.76 0.76 9.26
N HIS A 43 -13.68 -0.02 8.71
CA HIS A 43 -13.61 -1.48 8.72
C HIS A 43 -12.33 -2.01 8.02
N LEU A 44 -11.97 -1.43 6.87
CA LEU A 44 -10.74 -1.82 6.16
C LEU A 44 -9.49 -1.58 7.02
N LEU A 45 -9.43 -0.47 7.75
CA LEU A 45 -8.32 -0.15 8.66
C LEU A 45 -8.28 -1.09 9.88
N GLU A 46 -9.43 -1.45 10.43
CA GLU A 46 -9.53 -2.42 11.52
C GLU A 46 -9.02 -3.81 11.11
N VAL A 47 -9.38 -4.28 9.91
CA VAL A 47 -8.85 -5.55 9.38
C VAL A 47 -7.35 -5.46 9.11
N ALA A 48 -6.86 -4.34 8.57
CA ALA A 48 -5.43 -4.11 8.38
C ALA A 48 -4.64 -4.20 9.70
N ALA A 49 -5.23 -3.72 10.80
CA ALA A 49 -4.62 -3.79 12.13
C ALA A 49 -4.55 -5.20 12.74
N LEU A 50 -5.16 -6.22 12.10
CA LEU A 50 -5.00 -7.63 12.46
C LEU A 50 -3.69 -8.23 11.91
N ALA A 51 -2.89 -7.48 11.17
CA ALA A 51 -1.63 -7.94 10.64
C ALA A 51 -0.68 -8.42 11.75
N PRO A 52 0.16 -9.43 11.48
CA PRO A 52 1.20 -9.82 12.42
C PRO A 52 2.26 -8.73 12.51
N SER A 53 2.86 -8.59 13.70
CA SER A 53 3.98 -7.66 13.90
C SER A 53 5.06 -8.24 14.79
N VAL A 54 6.30 -7.84 14.56
CA VAL A 54 7.43 -8.28 15.38
C VAL A 54 7.18 -7.92 16.85
N GLY A 55 7.29 -8.90 17.75
CA GLY A 55 7.02 -8.72 19.17
C GLY A 55 5.60 -8.22 19.50
N ASN A 56 4.63 -8.34 18.58
CA ASN A 56 3.30 -7.74 18.68
C ASN A 56 3.36 -6.20 18.89
N SER A 57 4.32 -5.55 18.23
CA SER A 57 4.64 -4.13 18.40
C SER A 57 3.64 -3.17 17.75
N GLN A 58 2.89 -3.63 16.75
CA GLN A 58 1.85 -2.87 16.04
C GLN A 58 2.31 -1.44 15.68
N PRO A 59 3.42 -1.32 14.91
CA PRO A 59 4.10 -0.04 14.72
C PRO A 59 3.41 0.86 13.70
N TRP A 60 2.41 0.37 12.97
CA TRP A 60 1.71 1.12 11.94
C TRP A 60 0.93 2.30 12.51
N ARG A 61 0.94 3.41 11.77
CA ARG A 61 0.13 4.58 12.00
C ARG A 61 -0.59 4.91 10.70
N PHE A 62 -1.91 4.86 10.73
CA PHE A 62 -2.76 5.16 9.58
C PHE A 62 -3.17 6.63 9.64
N VAL A 63 -2.81 7.40 8.62
CA VAL A 63 -3.08 8.83 8.52
C VAL A 63 -3.96 9.10 7.30
N LEU A 64 -5.21 9.46 7.55
CA LEU A 64 -6.11 9.91 6.49
C LEU A 64 -5.79 11.37 6.16
N VAL A 65 -5.35 11.60 4.92
CA VAL A 65 -4.99 12.94 4.45
C VAL A 65 -6.23 13.58 3.84
N GLU A 66 -7.01 14.27 4.67
CA GLU A 66 -8.28 14.87 4.27
C GLU A 66 -8.13 16.33 3.83
N ASP A 67 -7.17 17.05 4.42
CA ASP A 67 -6.90 18.46 4.11
C ASP A 67 -6.38 18.64 2.67
N ALA A 68 -7.06 19.47 1.88
CA ALA A 68 -6.74 19.70 0.49
C ALA A 68 -5.37 20.36 0.28
N ALA A 69 -4.92 21.22 1.22
CA ALA A 69 -3.62 21.87 1.13
C ALA A 69 -2.48 20.86 1.38
N ARG A 70 -2.68 19.92 2.31
CA ARG A 70 -1.74 18.82 2.55
C ARG A 70 -1.67 17.86 1.36
N ARG A 71 -2.81 17.51 0.74
CA ARG A 71 -2.84 16.72 -0.50
C ARG A 71 -2.09 17.42 -1.64
N ALA A 72 -2.27 18.73 -1.78
CA ALA A 72 -1.56 19.52 -2.80
C ALA A 72 -0.04 19.52 -2.59
N LYS A 73 0.45 19.55 -1.36
CA LYS A 73 1.88 19.43 -1.05
C LYS A 73 2.44 18.05 -1.43
N VAL A 74 1.71 16.98 -1.12
CA VAL A 74 2.11 15.62 -1.53
C VAL A 74 2.12 15.48 -3.05
N LEU A 75 1.16 16.06 -3.75
CA LEU A 75 1.16 16.09 -5.21
C LEU A 75 2.37 16.84 -5.77
N ALA A 76 2.72 18.01 -5.21
CA ALA A 76 3.88 18.78 -5.62
C ALA A 76 5.20 18.02 -5.38
N ASN A 77 5.31 17.34 -4.23
CA ASN A 77 6.42 16.43 -3.92
C ASN A 77 6.54 15.34 -4.99
N PHE A 78 5.44 14.65 -5.30
CA PHE A 78 5.43 13.64 -6.35
C PHE A 78 5.85 14.20 -7.72
N GLU A 79 5.34 15.36 -8.12
CA GLU A 79 5.66 15.97 -9.41
C GLU A 79 7.16 16.31 -9.50
N GLN A 80 7.76 16.79 -8.42
CA GLN A 80 9.20 17.05 -8.32
C GLN A 80 10.03 15.76 -8.45
N GLU A 81 9.74 14.75 -7.64
CA GLU A 81 10.49 13.48 -7.63
C GLU A 81 10.31 12.70 -8.94
N ASN A 82 9.11 12.74 -9.52
CA ASN A 82 8.84 12.12 -10.81
C ASN A 82 9.59 12.78 -11.96
N ALA A 83 9.74 14.11 -11.93
CA ALA A 83 10.56 14.83 -12.90
C ALA A 83 12.06 14.47 -12.77
N ALA A 84 12.56 14.32 -11.54
CA ALA A 84 13.92 13.86 -11.28
C ALA A 84 14.14 12.43 -11.78
N ALA A 85 13.22 11.51 -11.43
CA ALA A 85 13.29 10.10 -11.81
C ALA A 85 13.23 9.88 -13.34
N LEU A 86 12.56 10.74 -14.08
CA LEU A 86 12.57 10.67 -15.55
C LEU A 86 14.00 10.85 -16.11
N GLY A 87 14.86 11.63 -15.44
CA GLY A 87 16.25 11.83 -15.82
C GLY A 87 17.13 10.57 -15.76
N ASP A 88 16.71 9.55 -15.01
CA ASP A 88 17.43 8.28 -14.89
C ASP A 88 17.21 7.34 -16.10
N TYR A 89 16.26 7.68 -16.97
CA TYR A 89 15.92 6.88 -18.15
C TYR A 89 16.33 7.58 -19.45
N SER A 90 16.61 6.79 -20.48
CA SER A 90 16.94 7.27 -21.83
C SER A 90 16.21 6.49 -22.92
N GLY A 91 16.13 7.06 -24.14
CA GLY A 91 15.56 6.41 -25.31
C GLY A 91 14.09 6.01 -25.10
N ASP A 92 13.75 4.80 -25.52
CA ASP A 92 12.35 4.30 -25.46
C ASP A 92 11.87 4.01 -24.03
N LYS A 93 12.78 3.70 -23.11
CA LYS A 93 12.44 3.56 -21.68
C LYS A 93 11.98 4.89 -21.08
N ALA A 94 12.61 6.00 -21.42
CA ALA A 94 12.16 7.34 -20.97
C ALA A 94 10.77 7.69 -21.51
N LYS A 95 10.50 7.39 -22.78
CA LYS A 95 9.17 7.60 -23.38
C LYS A 95 8.11 6.74 -22.68
N LEU A 96 8.43 5.48 -22.43
CA LEU A 96 7.54 4.55 -21.74
C LEU A 96 7.27 5.03 -20.31
N TYR A 97 8.32 5.40 -19.54
CA TYR A 97 8.17 5.95 -18.18
C TYR A 97 7.26 7.19 -18.19
N ALA A 98 7.50 8.15 -19.07
CA ALA A 98 6.67 9.35 -19.19
C ALA A 98 5.20 9.05 -19.54
N SER A 99 4.91 7.90 -20.15
CA SER A 99 3.54 7.45 -20.46
C SER A 99 2.82 6.79 -19.26
N LEU A 100 3.57 6.38 -18.23
CA LEU A 100 3.03 5.74 -17.03
C LEU A 100 2.48 6.80 -16.08
N LYS A 101 1.27 7.30 -16.37
CA LYS A 101 0.62 8.33 -15.56
C LYS A 101 0.12 7.76 -14.24
N LEU A 102 0.45 8.41 -13.13
CA LEU A 102 -0.10 8.16 -11.81
C LEU A 102 -1.15 9.25 -11.50
N ALA A 103 -2.36 9.06 -12.02
CA ALA A 103 -3.43 10.02 -11.85
C ALA A 103 -4.09 9.96 -10.46
N GLY A 104 -3.85 8.89 -9.71
CA GLY A 104 -4.49 8.62 -8.43
C GLY A 104 -4.38 9.73 -7.39
N LEU A 105 -3.25 10.47 -7.35
CA LEU A 105 -3.10 11.62 -6.45
C LEU A 105 -4.08 12.77 -6.74
N LYS A 106 -4.67 12.83 -7.96
CA LYS A 106 -5.65 13.84 -8.35
C LYS A 106 -7.08 13.28 -8.35
N GLU A 107 -7.25 11.98 -8.55
CA GLU A 107 -8.54 11.34 -8.79
C GLU A 107 -9.11 10.61 -7.57
N ALA A 108 -8.24 10.03 -6.74
CA ALA A 108 -8.70 9.17 -5.64
C ALA A 108 -9.45 9.97 -4.57
N PRO A 109 -10.64 9.52 -4.14
CA PRO A 109 -11.41 10.18 -3.10
C PRO A 109 -10.73 10.11 -1.72
N VAL A 110 -9.97 9.05 -1.46
CA VAL A 110 -9.27 8.83 -0.18
C VAL A 110 -7.77 8.77 -0.39
N HIS A 111 -7.03 9.49 0.46
CA HIS A 111 -5.58 9.42 0.58
C HIS A 111 -5.23 8.87 1.95
N LEU A 112 -4.52 7.76 1.99
CA LEU A 112 -4.09 7.07 3.20
C LEU A 112 -2.55 6.98 3.23
N ALA A 113 -1.92 7.72 4.13
CA ALA A 113 -0.51 7.55 4.41
C ALA A 113 -0.32 6.56 5.57
N VAL A 114 0.57 5.59 5.40
CA VAL A 114 0.89 4.61 6.44
C VAL A 114 2.34 4.81 6.87
N PHE A 115 2.51 5.03 8.16
CA PHE A 115 3.81 5.23 8.77
C PHE A 115 4.17 4.08 9.71
N CYS A 116 5.46 3.89 9.92
CA CYS A 116 6.03 3.07 10.97
C CYS A 116 6.50 3.97 12.11
N ASP A 117 5.97 3.79 13.31
CA ASP A 117 6.47 4.42 14.53
C ASP A 117 7.71 3.63 15.00
N GLU A 118 8.90 4.15 14.66
CA GLU A 118 10.17 3.51 14.99
C GLU A 118 10.49 3.60 16.50
N ALA A 119 9.91 4.57 17.19
CA ALA A 119 10.09 4.78 18.63
C ALA A 119 9.14 3.97 19.51
N THR A 120 8.25 3.15 18.90
CA THR A 120 7.27 2.38 19.68
C THR A 120 7.94 1.53 20.77
N GLY A 121 7.49 1.69 22.01
CA GLY A 121 7.89 0.84 23.14
C GLY A 121 7.14 -0.48 23.21
N GLN A 122 6.04 -0.62 22.45
CA GLN A 122 5.24 -1.84 22.44
C GLN A 122 6.05 -3.01 21.87
N GLY A 123 5.85 -4.21 22.41
CA GLY A 123 6.60 -5.40 22.03
C GLY A 123 7.98 -5.49 22.68
N HIS A 124 8.35 -4.55 23.55
CA HIS A 124 9.55 -4.57 24.40
C HIS A 124 10.86 -4.85 23.62
N GLY A 125 10.93 -4.49 22.36
CA GLY A 125 12.13 -4.68 21.52
C GLY A 125 12.35 -6.12 21.04
N LEU A 126 11.42 -7.04 21.28
CA LEU A 126 11.56 -8.43 20.86
C LEU A 126 11.75 -8.52 19.33
N GLY A 127 12.83 -9.21 18.90
CA GLY A 127 13.13 -9.49 17.49
C GLY A 127 13.73 -8.30 16.70
N ARG A 128 13.96 -7.12 17.33
CA ARG A 128 14.46 -5.92 16.64
C ARG A 128 15.97 -5.73 16.68
N ARG A 129 16.68 -6.43 17.59
CA ARG A 129 18.13 -6.18 17.81
C ARG A 129 18.99 -6.56 16.61
N THR A 130 18.65 -7.64 15.92
CA THR A 130 19.42 -8.17 14.77
C THR A 130 18.81 -7.81 13.43
N MET A 131 17.53 -7.45 13.41
CA MET A 131 16.76 -7.04 12.22
C MET A 131 15.88 -5.84 12.58
N PRO A 132 16.45 -4.64 12.70
CA PRO A 132 15.70 -3.43 13.07
C PRO A 132 14.58 -3.09 12.08
N GLU A 133 14.76 -3.44 10.80
CA GLU A 133 13.78 -3.29 9.71
C GLU A 133 12.49 -4.09 9.90
N MET A 134 12.42 -4.99 10.89
CA MET A 134 11.21 -5.78 11.16
C MET A 134 10.00 -4.93 11.56
N LEU A 135 10.20 -3.71 12.05
CA LEU A 135 9.10 -2.77 12.28
C LEU A 135 8.45 -2.35 10.96
N ASP A 136 9.27 -2.03 9.95
CA ASP A 136 8.77 -1.68 8.62
C ASP A 136 8.06 -2.84 7.95
N TYR A 137 8.65 -4.04 8.04
CA TYR A 137 8.02 -5.25 7.49
C TYR A 137 6.65 -5.50 8.15
N SER A 138 6.54 -5.22 9.44
CA SER A 138 5.26 -5.30 10.16
C SER A 138 4.24 -4.29 9.60
N ALA A 139 4.65 -3.05 9.37
CA ALA A 139 3.77 -2.04 8.77
C ALA A 139 3.39 -2.39 7.32
N VAL A 140 4.32 -2.95 6.52
CA VAL A 140 4.04 -3.45 5.16
C VAL A 140 3.00 -4.59 5.18
N MET A 141 3.03 -5.47 6.19
CA MET A 141 2.00 -6.51 6.34
C MET A 141 0.61 -5.91 6.56
N ALA A 142 0.50 -4.85 7.37
CA ALA A 142 -0.76 -4.13 7.54
C ALA A 142 -1.24 -3.45 6.25
N VAL A 143 -0.34 -2.83 5.48
CA VAL A 143 -0.64 -2.27 4.15
C VAL A 143 -1.18 -3.35 3.22
N TYR A 144 -0.56 -4.52 3.19
CA TYR A 144 -1.01 -5.60 2.33
C TYR A 144 -2.36 -6.18 2.76
N GLY A 145 -2.58 -6.31 4.07
CA GLY A 145 -3.88 -6.68 4.64
C GLY A 145 -4.98 -5.71 4.23
N PHE A 146 -4.73 -4.39 4.37
CA PHE A 146 -5.63 -3.34 3.89
C PHE A 146 -5.96 -3.52 2.40
N TRP A 147 -4.95 -3.72 1.56
CA TRP A 147 -5.11 -3.83 0.11
C TRP A 147 -5.98 -5.01 -0.32
N LEU A 148 -5.74 -6.18 0.28
CA LEU A 148 -6.55 -7.38 0.00
C LEU A 148 -7.99 -7.20 0.48
N THR A 149 -8.16 -6.65 1.69
CA THR A 149 -9.50 -6.40 2.24
C THR A 149 -10.25 -5.38 1.39
N ALA A 150 -9.62 -4.26 1.02
CA ALA A 150 -10.20 -3.27 0.13
C ALA A 150 -10.66 -3.90 -1.19
N ARG A 151 -9.82 -4.72 -1.82
CA ARG A 151 -10.18 -5.43 -3.06
C ARG A 151 -11.40 -6.32 -2.89
N SER A 152 -11.58 -6.99 -1.76
CA SER A 152 -12.75 -7.84 -1.50
C SER A 152 -14.07 -7.08 -1.49
N PHE A 153 -14.03 -5.76 -1.28
CA PHE A 153 -15.17 -4.84 -1.35
C PHE A 153 -15.22 -4.04 -2.67
N GLY A 154 -14.43 -4.41 -3.68
CA GLY A 154 -14.37 -3.67 -4.95
C GLY A 154 -13.61 -2.34 -4.86
N ILE A 155 -12.96 -2.06 -3.74
CA ILE A 155 -12.11 -0.88 -3.56
C ILE A 155 -10.70 -1.18 -4.06
N GLY A 156 -10.14 -0.25 -4.83
CA GLY A 156 -8.75 -0.29 -5.28
C GLY A 156 -7.84 0.54 -4.41
N ALA A 157 -6.57 0.17 -4.39
CA ALA A 157 -5.51 0.99 -3.83
C ALA A 157 -4.35 1.08 -4.80
N GLY A 158 -3.76 2.26 -4.92
CA GLY A 158 -2.54 2.52 -5.68
C GLY A 158 -1.46 3.01 -4.73
N TRP A 159 -0.29 2.36 -4.75
CA TRP A 159 0.84 2.71 -3.90
C TRP A 159 1.77 3.69 -4.62
N VAL A 160 1.82 4.92 -4.14
CA VAL A 160 2.72 5.97 -4.64
C VAL A 160 4.03 5.90 -3.87
N SER A 161 5.13 5.59 -4.56
CA SER A 161 6.48 5.45 -3.97
C SER A 161 7.48 6.49 -4.52
N ILE A 162 7.09 7.29 -5.52
CA ILE A 162 7.94 8.35 -6.08
C ILE A 162 7.68 9.63 -5.26
N LEU A 163 8.22 9.63 -4.05
CA LEU A 163 8.04 10.69 -3.05
C LEU A 163 9.33 10.85 -2.24
N ASP A 164 9.65 12.07 -1.81
CA ASP A 164 10.55 12.29 -0.69
C ASP A 164 9.80 11.99 0.62
N PRO A 165 10.11 10.89 1.32
CA PRO A 165 9.36 10.46 2.49
C PRO A 165 9.53 11.42 3.69
N VAL A 166 10.66 12.11 3.79
CA VAL A 166 10.93 13.07 4.87
C VAL A 166 10.09 14.34 4.67
N ALA A 167 10.01 14.80 3.43
CA ALA A 167 9.16 15.94 3.09
C ALA A 167 7.66 15.62 3.31
N VAL A 168 7.19 14.41 2.94
CA VAL A 168 5.82 13.98 3.24
C VAL A 168 5.52 14.00 4.73
N ASN A 169 6.41 13.44 5.57
CA ASN A 169 6.25 13.45 7.02
C ASN A 169 6.10 14.88 7.54
N ARG A 170 7.01 15.78 7.17
CA ARG A 170 7.00 17.20 7.56
C ARG A 170 5.71 17.90 7.10
N ASP A 171 5.30 17.69 5.84
CA ASP A 171 4.15 18.38 5.23
C ASP A 171 2.81 17.91 5.81
N LEU A 172 2.77 16.70 6.37
CA LEU A 172 1.65 16.17 7.13
C LEU A 172 1.70 16.54 8.63
N ASP A 173 2.79 17.21 9.09
CA ASP A 173 2.98 17.66 10.48
C ASP A 173 2.93 16.48 11.47
N LEU A 174 3.75 15.46 11.20
CA LEU A 174 3.82 14.23 11.98
C LEU A 174 5.13 14.10 12.75
N PRO A 175 5.18 13.27 13.82
CA PRO A 175 6.40 13.02 14.59
C PRO A 175 7.57 12.58 13.69
N ALA A 176 8.77 13.10 13.95
CA ALA A 176 9.96 12.84 13.12
C ALA A 176 10.40 11.36 13.15
N GLU A 177 10.06 10.64 14.23
CA GLU A 177 10.31 9.21 14.41
C GLU A 177 9.34 8.30 13.63
N TRP A 178 8.33 8.87 12.96
CA TRP A 178 7.45 8.11 12.09
C TRP A 178 8.00 8.09 10.67
N ARG A 179 8.38 6.92 10.21
CA ARG A 179 8.86 6.72 8.85
C ARG A 179 7.73 6.39 7.90
N LEU A 180 7.63 7.09 6.77
CA LEU A 180 6.65 6.78 5.72
C LEU A 180 6.94 5.39 5.14
N ILE A 181 5.94 4.51 5.18
CA ILE A 181 5.97 3.17 4.57
C ILE A 181 5.22 3.17 3.24
N ALA A 182 4.03 3.76 3.23
CA ALA A 182 3.20 3.80 2.03
C ALA A 182 2.38 5.08 1.97
N TYR A 183 2.20 5.62 0.76
CA TYR A 183 1.17 6.59 0.46
C TYR A 183 0.20 5.95 -0.53
N LEU A 184 -1.04 5.73 -0.10
CA LEU A 184 -2.05 5.01 -0.87
C LEU A 184 -3.12 5.97 -1.36
N CYS A 185 -3.40 5.91 -2.66
CA CYS A 185 -4.59 6.45 -3.28
C CYS A 185 -5.66 5.36 -3.24
N VAL A 186 -6.84 5.63 -2.65
CA VAL A 186 -7.86 4.62 -2.39
C VAL A 186 -9.22 5.07 -2.93
N GLY A 187 -9.92 4.17 -3.60
CA GLY A 187 -11.23 4.47 -4.20
C GLY A 187 -11.70 3.35 -5.14
N TYR A 188 -12.79 3.58 -5.83
CA TYR A 188 -13.26 2.63 -6.83
C TYR A 188 -12.40 2.72 -8.10
N PRO A 189 -11.87 1.59 -8.63
CA PRO A 189 -11.10 1.59 -9.86
C PRO A 189 -11.93 2.11 -11.04
N ALA A 190 -11.31 2.91 -11.91
CA ALA A 190 -11.93 3.29 -13.19
C ALA A 190 -11.97 2.12 -14.19
N GLU A 191 -11.00 1.21 -14.07
CA GLU A 191 -10.87 0.00 -14.90
C GLU A 191 -10.55 -1.21 -14.03
N GLU A 192 -11.08 -2.36 -14.44
CA GLU A 192 -10.76 -3.66 -13.83
C GLU A 192 -9.92 -4.51 -14.79
N SER A 193 -8.82 -5.08 -14.29
CA SER A 193 -7.96 -5.97 -15.09
C SER A 193 -7.29 -7.01 -14.21
N ILE A 194 -7.21 -8.24 -14.72
CA ILE A 194 -6.46 -9.32 -14.09
C ILE A 194 -4.94 -9.17 -14.34
N ASP A 195 -4.56 -8.50 -15.43
CA ASP A 195 -3.15 -8.29 -15.77
C ASP A 195 -2.64 -6.98 -15.18
N PRO A 196 -1.42 -6.97 -14.61
CA PRO A 196 -0.79 -5.74 -14.14
C PRO A 196 -0.66 -4.70 -15.26
N GLU A 197 -0.95 -3.44 -14.97
CA GLU A 197 -0.83 -2.37 -15.97
C GLU A 197 0.60 -2.28 -16.53
N LEU A 198 1.62 -2.42 -15.72
CA LEU A 198 3.02 -2.39 -16.16
C LEU A 198 3.34 -3.51 -17.16
N GLU A 199 2.73 -4.68 -17.01
CA GLU A 199 2.86 -5.78 -17.96
C GLU A 199 2.13 -5.46 -19.28
N ARG A 200 0.88 -4.97 -19.18
CA ARG A 200 0.10 -4.53 -20.37
C ARG A 200 0.78 -3.39 -21.15
N ARG A 201 1.52 -2.54 -20.46
CA ARG A 201 2.29 -1.43 -21.04
C ARG A 201 3.67 -1.84 -21.55
N GLY A 202 4.09 -3.11 -21.36
CA GLY A 202 5.41 -3.61 -21.80
C GLY A 202 6.59 -3.11 -20.94
N TRP A 203 6.32 -2.70 -19.69
CA TRP A 203 7.39 -2.30 -18.77
C TRP A 203 8.22 -3.48 -18.29
N GLU A 204 7.54 -4.52 -17.77
CA GLU A 204 8.16 -5.76 -17.30
C GLU A 204 7.11 -6.88 -17.23
N HIS A 205 7.54 -8.13 -17.41
CA HIS A 205 6.69 -9.31 -17.36
C HIS A 205 6.85 -10.10 -16.06
N ARG A 206 5.79 -10.77 -15.64
CA ARG A 206 5.86 -11.69 -14.50
C ARG A 206 6.76 -12.89 -14.82
N ARG A 207 7.57 -13.26 -13.85
CA ARG A 207 8.36 -14.50 -13.89
C ARG A 207 7.55 -15.67 -13.32
N PRO A 208 7.80 -16.91 -13.78
CA PRO A 208 7.15 -18.08 -13.20
C PRO A 208 7.59 -18.28 -11.74
N ALA A 209 6.67 -18.71 -10.88
CA ALA A 209 6.93 -18.88 -9.44
C ALA A 209 8.12 -19.81 -9.14
N THR A 210 8.36 -20.80 -10.01
CA THR A 210 9.48 -21.73 -9.90
C THR A 210 10.86 -21.05 -9.94
N SER A 211 10.96 -19.86 -10.54
CA SER A 211 12.23 -19.09 -10.58
C SER A 211 12.63 -18.49 -9.23
N PHE A 212 11.73 -18.44 -8.26
CA PHE A 212 11.96 -17.88 -6.93
C PHE A 212 12.18 -18.95 -5.85
N ILE A 213 11.98 -20.24 -6.19
CA ILE A 213 12.06 -21.34 -5.23
C ILE A 213 13.44 -21.98 -5.33
N ILE A 214 14.22 -21.84 -4.27
CA ILE A 214 15.55 -22.46 -4.18
C ILE A 214 15.48 -23.54 -3.10
N ARG A 215 15.88 -24.75 -3.44
CA ARG A 215 16.00 -25.87 -2.49
C ARG A 215 17.47 -26.04 -2.09
N ARG A 216 17.74 -26.22 -0.81
CA ARG A 216 19.06 -26.47 -0.23
C ARG A 216 19.01 -27.77 0.56
#